data_c20ce5d7930c6e4840b6f4a8fb8623e4
#
_entry.id   c20ce5d7930c6e4840b6f4a8fb8623e4
#
_cell.length_a   1.000
_cell.length_b   1.000
_cell.length_c   1.000
_cell.angle_alpha   90.00
_cell.angle_beta   90.00
_cell.angle_gamma   90.00
#
_symmetry.space_group_name_H-M   'P 1'
#
loop_
_entity.id
_entity.type
_entity.pdbx_description
1 polymer ?
#
loop_
_entity_poly.entity_id
_entity_poly.type
_entity_poly.pdbx_seq_one_letter_code
_entity_poly.pdbx_strand_id
1 'polypeptide(L)'
;MKKFLTMLLAAAMFFTLAACGTTANPTENDTQNNGQDLTPVEAPQITTLYDEDFDYTDGVGNGGHYTYRVPQIEADTQGAEAINKAIADTYGPIVDGVKESVSEKVSLSCLYVAWETYQYENILSLVVSCGWDADMNSYNVYLYDIASGQQLTTADLLKALNMDEPAFLESVRRAAA
;
A
#
# COMPACT_ATOMS: atom_id res chain seq x y z
N MET A 1 5.18 -12.17 35.16
CA MET A 1 4.75 -10.78 35.34
C MET A 1 5.72 -9.88 34.58
N LYS A 2 5.35 -9.37 33.44
CA LYS A 2 5.86 -8.23 32.64
C LYS A 2 5.37 -8.42 31.20
N LYS A 3 4.06 -8.31 31.05
CA LYS A 3 3.36 -8.08 29.76
C LYS A 3 2.68 -6.74 29.93
N PHE A 4 2.59 -5.94 28.88
CA PHE A 4 2.08 -4.57 28.77
C PHE A 4 3.17 -3.50 28.76
N LEU A 5 3.77 -3.28 27.61
CA LEU A 5 4.21 -1.95 27.18
C LEU A 5 4.60 -1.95 25.69
N THR A 6 3.67 -2.10 24.79
CA THR A 6 3.84 -1.73 23.36
C THR A 6 2.48 -1.55 22.70
N MET A 7 1.70 -0.62 23.26
CA MET A 7 0.46 -0.20 22.62
C MET A 7 0.19 1.25 23.00
N LEU A 8 0.98 2.15 22.44
CA LEU A 8 0.65 3.60 22.49
C LEU A 8 1.59 4.39 21.60
N LEU A 9 1.42 4.31 20.28
CA LEU A 9 1.94 5.34 19.37
C LEU A 9 1.18 5.33 18.04
N ALA A 10 -0.12 5.50 18.11
CA ALA A 10 -0.95 5.77 16.95
C ALA A 10 -2.16 6.61 17.37
N ALA A 11 -1.91 7.79 17.92
CA ALA A 11 -2.96 8.79 18.10
C ALA A 11 -2.28 10.12 18.40
N ALA A 12 -2.34 11.02 17.48
CA ALA A 12 -2.36 12.47 17.68
C ALA A 12 -1.65 13.20 16.53
N MET A 13 -2.35 13.42 15.43
CA MET A 13 -2.20 14.63 14.64
C MET A 13 -3.57 15.10 14.16
N PHE A 14 -4.41 15.47 15.09
CA PHE A 14 -5.51 16.39 14.80
C PHE A 14 -4.99 17.80 15.01
N PHE A 15 -4.59 18.50 13.98
CA PHE A 15 -4.40 19.94 14.03
C PHE A 15 -5.74 20.61 13.86
N THR A 16 -6.33 21.05 14.97
CA THR A 16 -7.42 22.01 14.98
C THR A 16 -6.85 23.40 14.71
N LEU A 17 -7.12 23.96 13.55
CA LEU A 17 -6.95 25.38 13.27
C LEU A 17 -8.19 26.11 13.81
N ALA A 18 -8.05 26.70 14.99
CA ALA A 18 -9.01 27.67 15.49
C ALA A 18 -8.66 29.04 14.91
N ALA A 19 -9.54 29.56 14.08
CA ALA A 19 -9.49 30.95 13.62
C ALA A 19 -9.92 31.89 14.75
N CYS A 20 -9.13 32.92 15.03
CA CYS A 20 -9.61 34.14 15.73
C CYS A 20 -9.16 35.35 14.96
N GLY A 21 -10.12 36.11 14.45
CA GLY A 21 -9.88 37.32 13.69
C GLY A 21 -9.64 38.52 14.57
N THR A 22 -9.07 39.56 14.02
CA THR A 22 -9.56 40.95 14.05
C THR A 22 -8.70 41.89 13.20
N THR A 23 -9.38 42.52 12.23
CA THR A 23 -9.21 43.88 11.64
C THR A 23 -7.84 44.56 11.59
N ALA A 24 -7.38 44.84 10.39
CA ALA A 24 -7.11 46.16 9.80
C ALA A 24 -6.61 46.06 8.34
N ASN A 25 -7.33 46.68 7.43
CA ASN A 25 -6.99 46.99 6.03
C ASN A 25 -6.03 48.24 6.00
N PRO A 26 -5.34 48.63 4.92
CA PRO A 26 -5.35 48.16 3.54
C PRO A 26 -3.94 48.05 2.89
N THR A 27 -3.77 47.32 1.82
CA THR A 27 -3.29 47.81 0.49
C THR A 27 -3.12 46.64 -0.46
N GLU A 28 -3.70 46.81 -1.64
CA GLU A 28 -3.66 45.89 -2.78
C GLU A 28 -2.28 45.46 -3.17
N ASN A 29 -2.11 44.17 -3.39
CA ASN A 29 -1.30 43.63 -4.48
C ASN A 29 -1.89 42.30 -4.90
N ASP A 30 -2.52 42.32 -6.06
CA ASP A 30 -3.00 41.16 -6.81
C ASP A 30 -1.84 40.18 -7.05
N THR A 31 -1.77 39.16 -6.25
CA THR A 31 -1.16 37.91 -6.68
C THR A 31 -2.32 36.90 -6.73
N GLN A 32 -2.81 36.64 -7.92
CA GLN A 32 -3.74 35.57 -8.20
C GLN A 32 -3.06 34.26 -7.76
N ASN A 33 -3.34 33.89 -6.53
CA ASN A 33 -3.12 32.52 -6.07
C ASN A 33 -4.32 31.73 -6.63
N ASN A 34 -4.10 31.05 -7.76
CA ASN A 34 -5.00 30.03 -8.24
C ASN A 34 -5.02 28.91 -7.19
N GLY A 35 -5.80 29.12 -6.13
CA GLY A 35 -6.22 28.05 -5.24
C GLY A 35 -7.06 27.08 -6.05
N GLN A 36 -6.43 26.07 -6.61
CA GLN A 36 -7.14 24.88 -7.00
C GLN A 36 -7.81 24.37 -5.73
N ASP A 37 -9.13 24.41 -5.72
CA ASP A 37 -9.97 23.74 -4.74
C ASP A 37 -9.72 22.24 -4.92
N LEU A 38 -8.72 21.73 -4.19
CA LEU A 38 -8.37 20.32 -4.16
C LEU A 38 -9.43 19.61 -3.31
N THR A 39 -10.62 19.41 -3.88
CA THR A 39 -11.51 18.39 -3.35
C THR A 39 -10.73 17.08 -3.40
N PRO A 40 -10.53 16.40 -2.26
CA PRO A 40 -9.82 15.12 -2.25
C PRO A 40 -10.52 14.16 -3.23
N VAL A 41 -9.80 13.68 -4.22
CA VAL A 41 -10.33 12.66 -5.11
C VAL A 41 -10.43 11.39 -4.30
N GLU A 42 -11.62 10.79 -4.26
CA GLU A 42 -11.86 9.55 -3.54
C GLU A 42 -11.05 8.41 -4.17
N ALA A 43 -10.31 7.67 -3.34
CA ALA A 43 -9.57 6.52 -3.81
C ALA A 43 -10.51 5.42 -4.31
N PRO A 44 -10.15 4.68 -5.37
CA PRO A 44 -10.92 3.52 -5.81
C PRO A 44 -10.98 2.48 -4.70
N GLN A 45 -12.04 1.71 -4.69
CA GLN A 45 -12.17 0.57 -3.79
C GLN A 45 -11.11 -0.48 -4.15
N ILE A 46 -10.50 -1.08 -3.12
CA ILE A 46 -9.65 -2.25 -3.29
C ILE A 46 -10.44 -3.46 -2.84
N THR A 47 -10.55 -4.43 -3.74
CA THR A 47 -11.18 -5.72 -3.48
C THR A 47 -10.14 -6.84 -3.52
N THR A 48 -10.55 -8.07 -3.32
CA THR A 48 -9.67 -9.24 -3.37
C THR A 48 -9.94 -10.07 -4.62
N LEU A 49 -8.90 -10.33 -5.41
CA LEU A 49 -8.94 -11.27 -6.53
C LEU A 49 -8.94 -12.73 -6.03
N TYR A 50 -8.14 -13.00 -4.99
CA TYR A 50 -8.13 -14.27 -4.26
C TYR A 50 -8.27 -13.97 -2.77
N ASP A 51 -9.15 -14.71 -2.08
CA ASP A 51 -9.38 -14.62 -0.64
C ASP A 51 -9.48 -16.04 -0.08
N GLU A 52 -8.35 -16.58 0.33
CA GLU A 52 -8.23 -17.92 0.89
C GLU A 52 -7.78 -17.82 2.34
N ASP A 53 -8.48 -18.50 3.25
CA ASP A 53 -8.23 -18.49 4.68
C ASP A 53 -8.50 -19.90 5.24
N PHE A 54 -7.44 -20.63 5.66
CA PHE A 54 -7.58 -22.01 6.04
C PHE A 54 -6.48 -22.50 6.99
N ASP A 55 -6.81 -23.52 7.78
CA ASP A 55 -5.86 -24.31 8.54
C ASP A 55 -5.34 -25.46 7.68
N TYR A 56 -4.03 -25.67 7.73
CA TYR A 56 -3.39 -26.74 6.97
C TYR A 56 -2.30 -27.41 7.80
N THR A 57 -2.13 -28.74 7.63
CA THR A 57 -1.04 -29.52 8.19
C THR A 57 -0.50 -30.44 7.11
N ASP A 58 0.80 -30.38 6.87
CA ASP A 58 1.48 -31.19 5.86
C ASP A 58 1.59 -32.68 6.26
N GLY A 59 2.12 -33.50 5.34
CA GLY A 59 2.25 -34.95 5.55
C GLY A 59 3.22 -35.36 6.65
N VAL A 60 4.05 -34.45 7.19
CA VAL A 60 5.00 -34.68 8.29
C VAL A 60 4.58 -34.02 9.60
N GLY A 61 3.42 -33.36 9.63
CA GLY A 61 2.82 -32.83 10.85
C GLY A 61 3.15 -31.35 11.12
N ASN A 62 3.79 -30.61 10.19
CA ASN A 62 3.93 -29.17 10.32
C ASN A 62 2.63 -28.51 9.89
N GLY A 63 2.09 -27.65 10.73
CA GLY A 63 0.80 -27.02 10.45
C GLY A 63 0.73 -25.60 10.95
N GLY A 64 -0.24 -24.86 10.41
CA GLY A 64 -0.51 -23.48 10.75
C GLY A 64 -1.79 -22.98 10.12
N HIS A 65 -2.08 -21.71 10.38
CA HIS A 65 -3.15 -20.96 9.76
C HIS A 65 -2.57 -20.09 8.65
N TYR A 66 -3.17 -20.13 7.46
CA TYR A 66 -2.65 -19.53 6.25
C TYR A 66 -3.70 -18.62 5.61
N THR A 67 -3.27 -17.44 5.18
CA THR A 67 -4.16 -16.44 4.58
C THR A 67 -3.55 -15.89 3.30
N TYR A 68 -4.30 -15.95 2.19
CA TYR A 68 -3.86 -15.43 0.90
C TYR A 68 -4.90 -14.44 0.38
N ARG A 69 -4.64 -13.13 0.59
CA ARG A 69 -5.47 -12.03 0.10
C ARG A 69 -4.73 -11.28 -0.98
N VAL A 70 -5.08 -11.55 -2.23
CA VAL A 70 -4.49 -10.89 -3.40
C VAL A 70 -5.40 -9.75 -3.82
N PRO A 71 -4.93 -8.48 -3.82
CA PRO A 71 -5.80 -7.34 -4.08
C PRO A 71 -6.03 -7.09 -5.57
N GLN A 72 -7.08 -6.32 -5.87
CA GLN A 72 -7.29 -5.65 -7.14
C GLN A 72 -7.90 -4.26 -6.94
N ILE A 73 -7.58 -3.32 -7.84
CA ILE A 73 -8.11 -1.97 -7.86
C ILE A 73 -9.41 -1.97 -8.66
N GLU A 74 -10.52 -1.53 -8.07
CA GLU A 74 -11.81 -1.38 -8.72
C GLU A 74 -11.90 -0.01 -9.41
N ALA A 75 -11.33 0.09 -10.59
CA ALA A 75 -11.42 1.26 -11.44
C ALA A 75 -11.34 0.85 -12.92
N ASP A 76 -12.20 1.46 -13.75
CA ASP A 76 -12.22 1.23 -15.20
C ASP A 76 -11.22 2.18 -15.89
N THR A 77 -9.93 1.94 -15.66
CA THR A 77 -8.83 2.75 -16.18
C THR A 77 -7.65 1.88 -16.59
N GLN A 78 -6.88 2.38 -17.56
CA GLN A 78 -5.72 1.67 -18.09
C GLN A 78 -4.67 1.39 -16.99
N GLY A 79 -4.48 2.31 -16.04
CA GLY A 79 -3.54 2.13 -14.93
C GLY A 79 -3.97 1.06 -13.96
N ALA A 80 -5.27 1.00 -13.60
CA ALA A 80 -5.82 -0.04 -12.75
C ALA A 80 -5.74 -1.42 -13.43
N GLU A 81 -6.09 -1.52 -14.72
CA GLU A 81 -5.96 -2.76 -15.50
C GLU A 81 -4.50 -3.25 -15.53
N ALA A 82 -3.54 -2.36 -15.76
CA ALA A 82 -2.12 -2.71 -15.80
C ALA A 82 -1.62 -3.21 -14.44
N ILE A 83 -1.99 -2.53 -13.33
CA ILE A 83 -1.64 -2.94 -11.97
C ILE A 83 -2.30 -4.28 -11.63
N ASN A 84 -3.60 -4.45 -11.88
CA ASN A 84 -4.32 -5.68 -11.60
C ASN A 84 -3.74 -6.87 -12.38
N LYS A 85 -3.37 -6.65 -13.64
CA LYS A 85 -2.66 -7.66 -14.42
C LYS A 85 -1.31 -8.02 -13.80
N ALA A 86 -0.50 -7.05 -13.41
CA ALA A 86 0.81 -7.29 -12.80
C ALA A 86 0.68 -8.05 -11.46
N ILE A 87 -0.35 -7.74 -10.66
CA ILE A 87 -0.68 -8.45 -9.43
C ILE A 87 -1.09 -9.90 -9.73
N ALA A 88 -2.01 -10.11 -10.67
CA ALA A 88 -2.48 -11.44 -11.06
C ALA A 88 -1.33 -12.30 -11.61
N ASP A 89 -0.48 -11.74 -12.48
CA ASP A 89 0.68 -12.42 -13.04
C ASP A 89 1.71 -12.82 -11.98
N THR A 90 1.84 -12.02 -10.91
CA THR A 90 2.81 -12.27 -9.83
C THR A 90 2.27 -13.25 -8.79
N TYR A 91 1.05 -13.03 -8.31
CA TYR A 91 0.51 -13.75 -7.16
C TYR A 91 -0.41 -14.92 -7.53
N GLY A 92 -0.98 -14.95 -8.74
CA GLY A 92 -1.77 -16.07 -9.22
C GLY A 92 -1.02 -17.41 -9.16
N PRO A 93 0.20 -17.49 -9.75
CA PRO A 93 1.02 -18.71 -9.68
C PRO A 93 1.39 -19.12 -8.24
N ILE A 94 1.53 -18.17 -7.31
CA ILE A 94 1.79 -18.45 -5.89
C ILE A 94 0.59 -19.15 -5.27
N VAL A 95 -0.61 -18.60 -5.47
CA VAL A 95 -1.86 -19.19 -4.93
C VAL A 95 -2.12 -20.56 -5.53
N ASP A 96 -1.89 -20.72 -6.83
CA ASP A 96 -2.04 -22.02 -7.51
C ASP A 96 -1.04 -23.06 -6.97
N GLY A 97 0.21 -22.67 -6.75
CA GLY A 97 1.23 -23.54 -6.14
C GLY A 97 0.92 -23.92 -4.69
N VAL A 98 0.28 -23.02 -3.92
CA VAL A 98 -0.23 -23.32 -2.58
C VAL A 98 -1.35 -24.39 -2.66
N LYS A 99 -2.31 -24.26 -3.58
CA LYS A 99 -3.39 -25.23 -3.78
C LYS A 99 -2.85 -26.61 -4.18
N GLU A 100 -1.84 -26.65 -5.03
CA GLU A 100 -1.14 -27.89 -5.41
C GLU A 100 -0.46 -28.52 -4.19
N SER A 101 0.31 -27.74 -3.42
CA SER A 101 1.00 -28.20 -2.20
C SER A 101 0.03 -28.76 -1.17
N VAL A 102 -1.13 -28.12 -0.97
CA VAL A 102 -2.20 -28.61 -0.10
C VAL A 102 -2.74 -29.97 -0.59
N SER A 103 -2.96 -30.12 -1.91
CA SER A 103 -3.45 -31.38 -2.49
C SER A 103 -2.45 -32.53 -2.34
N GLU A 104 -1.16 -32.23 -2.41
CA GLU A 104 -0.06 -33.20 -2.30
C GLU A 104 0.39 -33.45 -0.85
N LYS A 105 -0.14 -32.69 0.12
CA LYS A 105 0.23 -32.72 1.54
C LYS A 105 1.71 -32.43 1.79
N VAL A 106 2.28 -31.51 1.02
CA VAL A 106 3.65 -31.03 1.20
C VAL A 106 3.69 -29.66 1.86
N SER A 107 4.83 -29.24 2.39
CA SER A 107 4.99 -27.95 3.07
C SER A 107 4.75 -26.80 2.10
N LEU A 108 4.10 -25.74 2.61
CA LEU A 108 3.82 -24.53 1.84
C LEU A 108 5.07 -23.66 1.73
N SER A 109 5.42 -23.22 0.53
CA SER A 109 6.53 -22.31 0.29
C SER A 109 6.19 -20.85 0.59
N CYS A 110 4.96 -20.43 0.30
CA CYS A 110 4.42 -19.13 0.66
C CYS A 110 3.50 -19.28 1.88
N LEU A 111 3.74 -18.52 2.93
CA LEU A 111 2.99 -18.63 4.19
C LEU A 111 1.80 -17.69 4.26
N TYR A 112 1.85 -16.55 3.58
CA TYR A 112 0.75 -15.61 3.45
C TYR A 112 0.94 -14.67 2.27
N VAL A 113 -0.17 -14.11 1.79
CA VAL A 113 -0.21 -12.91 0.96
C VAL A 113 -1.15 -11.91 1.63
N ALA A 114 -0.67 -10.70 1.85
CA ALA A 114 -1.45 -9.62 2.45
C ALA A 114 -1.18 -8.30 1.72
N TRP A 115 -2.04 -7.30 1.94
CA TRP A 115 -1.87 -6.01 1.33
C TRP A 115 -2.30 -4.88 2.25
N GLU A 116 -1.74 -3.69 2.00
CA GLU A 116 -2.07 -2.42 2.65
C GLU A 116 -2.10 -1.30 1.62
N THR A 117 -2.87 -0.25 1.90
CA THR A 117 -2.93 0.94 1.04
C THR A 117 -2.51 2.19 1.80
N TYR A 118 -1.83 3.07 1.10
CA TYR A 118 -1.48 4.40 1.57
C TYR A 118 -1.87 5.41 0.50
N GLN A 119 -2.43 6.54 0.92
CA GLN A 119 -2.78 7.62 0.01
C GLN A 119 -2.07 8.91 0.42
N TYR A 120 -1.45 9.55 -0.56
CA TYR A 120 -0.92 10.90 -0.44
C TYR A 120 -1.44 11.73 -1.61
N GLU A 121 -2.26 12.73 -1.33
CA GLU A 121 -2.96 13.51 -2.36
C GLU A 121 -3.71 12.58 -3.34
N ASN A 122 -3.35 12.63 -4.63
CA ASN A 122 -3.91 11.79 -5.69
C ASN A 122 -3.12 10.48 -5.92
N ILE A 123 -2.11 10.19 -5.12
CA ILE A 123 -1.29 9.00 -5.29
C ILE A 123 -1.73 7.93 -4.29
N LEU A 124 -2.23 6.82 -4.81
CA LEU A 124 -2.49 5.60 -4.06
C LEU A 124 -1.30 4.66 -4.19
N SER A 125 -0.75 4.24 -3.06
CA SER A 125 0.27 3.19 -2.98
C SER A 125 -0.39 1.91 -2.46
N LEU A 126 -0.41 0.87 -3.28
CA LEU A 126 -0.86 -0.47 -2.90
C LEU A 126 0.38 -1.34 -2.67
N VAL A 127 0.60 -1.73 -1.42
CA VAL A 127 1.72 -2.56 -1.00
C VAL A 127 1.23 -3.98 -0.80
N VAL A 128 1.79 -4.93 -1.54
CA VAL A 128 1.47 -6.36 -1.40
C VAL A 128 2.68 -7.07 -0.83
N SER A 129 2.47 -7.76 0.29
CA SER A 129 3.48 -8.55 0.99
C SER A 129 3.24 -10.04 0.82
N CYS A 130 4.33 -10.81 0.70
CA CYS A 130 4.30 -12.26 0.68
C CYS A 130 5.36 -12.81 1.64
N GLY A 131 4.95 -13.66 2.57
CA GLY A 131 5.84 -14.37 3.48
C GLY A 131 6.23 -15.72 2.93
N TRP A 132 7.53 -16.01 2.80
CA TRP A 132 8.04 -17.24 2.20
C TRP A 132 8.51 -18.27 3.22
N ASP A 133 9.13 -17.80 4.30
CA ASP A 133 9.61 -18.62 5.39
C ASP A 133 9.73 -17.72 6.63
N ALA A 134 10.02 -18.27 7.77
CA ALA A 134 9.94 -17.61 9.08
C ALA A 134 10.56 -16.19 9.14
N ASP A 135 11.51 -15.88 8.28
CA ASP A 135 12.25 -14.62 8.29
C ASP A 135 12.34 -13.92 6.90
N MET A 136 11.71 -14.46 5.86
CA MET A 136 11.77 -13.89 4.51
C MET A 136 10.41 -13.33 4.07
N ASN A 137 10.37 -12.02 3.88
CA ASN A 137 9.21 -11.33 3.30
C ASN A 137 9.63 -10.61 2.02
N SER A 138 8.78 -10.66 1.02
CA SER A 138 8.89 -9.83 -0.17
C SER A 138 7.76 -8.80 -0.20
N TYR A 139 8.06 -7.63 -0.78
CA TYR A 139 7.11 -6.53 -0.91
C TYR A 139 7.12 -6.04 -2.35
N ASN A 140 5.93 -5.88 -2.93
CA ASN A 140 5.75 -5.17 -4.19
C ASN A 140 4.88 -3.95 -3.94
N VAL A 141 5.28 -2.81 -4.50
CA VAL A 141 4.56 -1.54 -4.40
C VAL A 141 4.05 -1.15 -5.78
N TYR A 142 2.74 -0.95 -5.87
CA TYR A 142 2.07 -0.47 -7.06
C TYR A 142 1.57 0.94 -6.80
N LEU A 143 1.91 1.88 -7.68
CA LEU A 143 1.55 3.28 -7.56
C LEU A 143 0.50 3.63 -8.61
N TYR A 144 -0.57 4.26 -8.16
CA TYR A 144 -1.70 4.64 -9.00
C TYR A 144 -2.06 6.10 -8.78
N ASP A 145 -2.15 6.87 -9.85
CA ASP A 145 -2.66 8.25 -9.81
C ASP A 145 -4.18 8.23 -9.95
N ILE A 146 -4.86 8.54 -8.86
CA ILE A 146 -6.33 8.53 -8.77
C ILE A 146 -6.95 9.53 -9.74
N ALA A 147 -6.31 10.69 -9.95
CA ALA A 147 -6.86 11.76 -10.79
C ALA A 147 -6.76 11.44 -12.28
N SER A 148 -5.65 10.86 -12.73
CA SER A 148 -5.43 10.53 -14.14
C SER A 148 -5.79 9.08 -14.50
N GLY A 149 -5.97 8.21 -13.51
CA GLY A 149 -6.22 6.79 -13.73
C GLY A 149 -5.01 6.03 -14.30
N GLN A 150 -3.80 6.54 -14.07
CA GLN A 150 -2.57 5.97 -14.62
C GLN A 150 -1.76 5.23 -13.55
N GLN A 151 -1.10 4.16 -13.96
CA GLN A 151 -0.02 3.58 -13.16
C GLN A 151 1.18 4.52 -13.17
N LEU A 152 1.78 4.75 -11.99
CA LEU A 152 2.99 5.57 -11.83
C LEU A 152 4.23 4.69 -11.66
N THR A 153 5.36 5.22 -12.12
CA THR A 153 6.68 4.69 -11.80
C THR A 153 7.25 5.36 -10.54
N THR A 154 8.33 4.80 -9.98
CA THR A 154 9.07 5.45 -8.88
C THR A 154 9.56 6.85 -9.30
N ALA A 155 9.97 7.03 -10.57
CA ALA A 155 10.39 8.33 -11.06
C ALA A 155 9.25 9.35 -11.09
N ASP A 156 8.02 8.93 -11.44
CA ASP A 156 6.83 9.78 -11.40
C ASP A 156 6.51 10.20 -9.96
N LEU A 157 6.58 9.26 -9.01
CA LEU A 157 6.40 9.55 -7.59
C LEU A 157 7.42 10.57 -7.08
N LEU A 158 8.72 10.38 -7.36
CA LEU A 158 9.78 11.29 -6.94
C LEU A 158 9.57 12.70 -7.52
N LYS A 159 9.16 12.78 -8.79
CA LYS A 159 8.81 14.04 -9.43
C LYS A 159 7.61 14.72 -8.75
N ALA A 160 6.56 13.97 -8.43
CA ALA A 160 5.39 14.49 -7.73
C ALA A 160 5.73 15.03 -6.33
N LEU A 161 6.66 14.36 -5.63
CA LEU A 161 7.16 14.77 -4.32
C LEU A 161 8.24 15.86 -4.39
N ASN A 162 8.58 16.37 -5.59
CA ASN A 162 9.69 17.32 -5.83
C ASN A 162 11.02 16.85 -5.19
N MET A 163 11.29 15.56 -5.31
CA MET A 163 12.44 14.88 -4.71
C MET A 163 13.32 14.29 -5.81
N ASP A 164 14.64 14.41 -5.70
CA ASP A 164 15.55 13.69 -6.57
C ASP A 164 15.87 12.27 -6.04
N GLU A 165 16.28 11.38 -6.94
CA GLU A 165 16.57 9.99 -6.57
C GLU A 165 17.71 9.85 -5.55
N PRO A 166 18.86 10.60 -5.63
CA PRO A 166 19.89 10.57 -4.61
C PRO A 166 19.38 10.96 -3.22
N ALA A 167 18.57 12.01 -3.11
CA ALA A 167 18.00 12.45 -1.84
C ALA A 167 17.02 11.41 -1.28
N PHE A 168 16.23 10.77 -2.15
CA PHE A 168 15.34 9.67 -1.77
C PHE A 168 16.13 8.48 -1.22
N LEU A 169 17.13 7.99 -1.96
CA LEU A 169 17.95 6.85 -1.53
C LEU A 169 18.69 7.12 -0.21
N GLU A 170 19.15 8.34 0.00
CA GLU A 170 19.77 8.75 1.26
C GLU A 170 18.77 8.75 2.41
N SER A 171 17.52 9.17 2.17
CA SER A 171 16.46 9.13 3.19
C SER A 171 16.09 7.69 3.57
N VAL A 172 16.02 6.79 2.58
CA VAL A 172 15.77 5.36 2.81
C VAL A 172 16.90 4.73 3.61
N ARG A 173 18.17 4.97 3.26
CA ARG A 173 19.33 4.45 4.00
C ARG A 173 19.33 4.91 5.46
N ARG A 174 18.97 6.17 5.72
CA ARG A 174 18.88 6.70 7.09
C ARG A 174 17.74 6.09 7.89
N ALA A 175 16.64 5.75 7.25
CA ALA A 175 15.52 5.11 7.93
C ALA A 175 15.76 3.63 8.22
N ALA A 176 16.67 2.97 7.48
CA ALA A 176 17.02 1.56 7.63
C ALA A 176 18.22 1.30 8.57
N ALA A 177 18.89 2.34 9.08
CA ALA A 177 20.04 2.27 9.99
C ALA A 177 19.62 2.35 11.46
#